data_b9b7b956adae2ace383007b117fad9d1
#
_entry.id   b9b7b956adae2ace383007b117fad9d1
#
_cell.length_a   1.000
_cell.length_b   1.000
_cell.length_c   1.000
_cell.angle_alpha   90.00
_cell.angle_beta   90.00
_cell.angle_gamma   90.00
#
_symmetry.space_group_name_H-M   'P 1'
#
loop_
_entity.id
_entity.type
_entity.pdbx_description
1 polymer ?
#
loop_
_entity_poly.entity_id
_entity_poly.type
_entity_poly.pdbx_seq_one_letter_code
_entity_poly.pdbx_strand_id
1 'polypeptide(L)'
;MKKIGTQSIETKCLLLRPFLESDAQAMYDNWASRPDNLLHVTWDAHESPEVTKQSIARWVENYQNMDFYKWAICLKENPDSVIGDISVVDMDVAVNACEVGYILSKDYWGQGLMTEALKAVLIYLLQDARFNRVTARFVTANPASGRVMAKAGMGYEGTFRQAVFHKGQVKDFSVYGILTSDLEKG
;
A
#
# COMPACT_ATOMS: atom_id res chain seq x y z
N MET A 1 -8.86 1.82 17.71
CA MET A 1 -9.22 1.30 16.36
C MET A 1 -10.37 0.29 16.46
N LYS A 2 -11.10 0.11 15.36
CA LYS A 2 -12.03 -0.98 15.17
C LYS A 2 -11.38 -2.01 14.25
N LYS A 3 -11.39 -3.27 14.65
CA LYS A 3 -10.94 -4.36 13.79
C LYS A 3 -12.06 -4.71 12.82
N ILE A 4 -12.02 -4.20 11.60
CA ILE A 4 -13.07 -4.40 10.57
C ILE A 4 -12.55 -5.07 9.31
N GLY A 5 -11.24 -5.36 9.26
CA GLY A 5 -10.58 -6.05 8.15
C GLY A 5 -10.61 -5.27 6.84
N THR A 6 -10.25 -5.95 5.78
CA THR A 6 -10.25 -5.39 4.42
C THR A 6 -11.65 -5.41 3.85
N GLN A 7 -12.29 -4.25 3.66
CA GLN A 7 -13.55 -4.10 2.93
C GLN A 7 -13.27 -3.50 1.55
N SER A 8 -14.10 -3.82 0.56
CA SER A 8 -13.97 -3.21 -0.77
C SER A 8 -14.26 -1.71 -0.72
N ILE A 9 -13.45 -0.95 -1.43
CA ILE A 9 -13.56 0.51 -1.54
C ILE A 9 -13.64 0.86 -3.03
N GLU A 10 -14.67 1.58 -3.41
CA GLU A 10 -14.80 2.14 -4.76
C GLU A 10 -14.40 3.61 -4.77
N THR A 11 -13.65 3.99 -5.78
CA THR A 11 -13.24 5.38 -6.03
C THR A 11 -13.74 5.83 -7.41
N LYS A 12 -13.26 6.94 -7.92
CA LYS A 12 -13.62 7.40 -9.28
C LYS A 12 -13.18 6.40 -10.35
N CYS A 13 -11.92 5.95 -10.30
CA CYS A 13 -11.31 5.11 -11.34
C CYS A 13 -11.00 3.69 -10.86
N LEU A 14 -10.98 3.44 -9.54
CA LEU A 14 -10.45 2.21 -8.97
C LEU A 14 -11.51 1.43 -8.18
N LEU A 15 -11.33 0.12 -8.19
CA LEU A 15 -11.86 -0.83 -7.22
C LEU A 15 -10.70 -1.37 -6.39
N LEU A 16 -10.72 -1.09 -5.09
CA LEU A 16 -9.83 -1.67 -4.10
C LEU A 16 -10.59 -2.81 -3.42
N ARG A 17 -10.09 -4.03 -3.51
CA ARG A 17 -10.77 -5.22 -2.98
C ARG A 17 -9.79 -6.20 -2.34
N PRO A 18 -10.23 -7.16 -1.52
CA PRO A 18 -9.40 -8.28 -1.14
C PRO A 18 -8.83 -8.99 -2.38
N PHE A 19 -7.61 -9.53 -2.27
CA PHE A 19 -7.05 -10.40 -3.28
C PHE A 19 -7.85 -11.68 -3.41
N LEU A 20 -7.91 -12.21 -4.62
CA LEU A 20 -8.44 -13.53 -4.96
C LEU A 20 -7.28 -14.41 -5.44
N GLU A 21 -7.39 -15.72 -5.26
CA GLU A 21 -6.35 -16.63 -5.75
C GLU A 21 -6.14 -16.52 -7.28
N SER A 22 -7.20 -16.16 -8.01
CA SER A 22 -7.15 -15.91 -9.46
C SER A 22 -6.30 -14.72 -9.86
N ASP A 23 -5.97 -13.82 -8.94
CA ASP A 23 -5.14 -12.63 -9.22
C ASP A 23 -3.65 -12.96 -9.43
N ALA A 24 -3.24 -14.19 -9.14
CA ALA A 24 -1.82 -14.58 -9.11
C ALA A 24 -1.10 -14.31 -10.43
N GLN A 25 -1.72 -14.66 -11.55
CA GLN A 25 -1.12 -14.44 -12.88
C GLN A 25 -0.99 -12.95 -13.18
N ALA A 26 -2.06 -12.18 -12.97
CA ALA A 26 -2.04 -10.73 -13.22
C ALA A 26 -1.02 -10.00 -12.31
N MET A 27 -0.93 -10.38 -11.03
CA MET A 27 0.07 -9.85 -10.12
C MET A 27 1.49 -10.16 -10.60
N TYR A 28 1.75 -11.40 -10.99
CA TYR A 28 3.05 -11.84 -11.50
C TYR A 28 3.47 -11.02 -12.71
N ASP A 29 2.59 -10.95 -13.73
CA ASP A 29 2.86 -10.29 -15.01
C ASP A 29 3.01 -8.76 -14.84
N ASN A 30 2.19 -8.16 -14.00
CA ASN A 30 2.11 -6.70 -13.91
C ASN A 30 3.22 -6.09 -13.07
N TRP A 31 3.71 -6.76 -11.98
CA TRP A 31 4.78 -6.18 -11.17
C TRP A 31 5.64 -7.20 -10.42
N ALA A 32 5.11 -8.36 -9.98
CA ALA A 32 5.84 -9.20 -9.04
C ALA A 32 7.07 -9.88 -9.67
N SER A 33 7.08 -10.11 -10.98
CA SER A 33 8.21 -10.67 -11.73
C SER A 33 9.17 -9.61 -12.27
N ARG A 34 8.85 -8.31 -12.12
CA ARG A 34 9.57 -7.22 -12.78
C ARG A 34 10.57 -6.53 -11.84
N PRO A 35 11.89 -6.75 -11.94
CA PRO A 35 12.87 -6.14 -11.06
C PRO A 35 12.86 -4.61 -11.07
N ASP A 36 12.55 -4.00 -12.23
CA ASP A 36 12.47 -2.54 -12.37
C ASP A 36 11.27 -1.92 -11.63
N ASN A 37 10.21 -2.69 -11.38
CA ASN A 37 9.08 -2.30 -10.54
C ASN A 37 9.42 -2.38 -9.04
N LEU A 38 10.38 -3.23 -8.68
CA LEU A 38 10.68 -3.63 -7.30
C LEU A 38 11.91 -2.93 -6.71
N LEU A 39 12.44 -1.91 -7.38
CA LEU A 39 13.65 -1.21 -6.95
C LEU A 39 13.55 -0.61 -5.53
N HIS A 40 12.36 -0.27 -5.10
CA HIS A 40 12.11 0.45 -3.86
C HIS A 40 11.29 -0.33 -2.82
N VAL A 41 10.98 -1.60 -3.10
CA VAL A 41 10.34 -2.51 -2.13
C VAL A 41 11.38 -3.42 -1.48
N THR A 42 11.02 -4.03 -0.36
CA THR A 42 11.94 -4.82 0.47
C THR A 42 12.11 -6.26 0.02
N TRP A 43 11.29 -6.72 -0.92
CA TRP A 43 11.28 -8.09 -1.44
C TRP A 43 11.81 -8.15 -2.88
N ASP A 44 12.23 -9.35 -3.31
CA ASP A 44 12.79 -9.59 -4.64
C ASP A 44 11.74 -10.13 -5.61
N ALA A 45 12.03 -10.04 -6.92
CA ALA A 45 11.12 -10.52 -7.95
C ALA A 45 10.76 -12.00 -7.73
N HIS A 46 9.50 -12.31 -7.91
CA HIS A 46 9.03 -13.69 -7.86
C HIS A 46 9.57 -14.46 -9.07
N GLU A 47 10.16 -15.63 -8.80
CA GLU A 47 10.77 -16.46 -9.84
C GLU A 47 9.74 -17.14 -10.75
N SER A 48 8.51 -17.34 -10.25
CA SER A 48 7.42 -17.96 -11.00
C SER A 48 6.04 -17.52 -10.51
N PRO A 49 4.98 -17.72 -11.33
CA PRO A 49 3.60 -17.48 -10.91
C PRO A 49 3.19 -18.27 -9.66
N GLU A 50 3.77 -19.45 -9.44
CA GLU A 50 3.50 -20.30 -8.26
C GLU A 50 3.93 -19.61 -6.97
N VAL A 51 5.06 -18.90 -6.96
CA VAL A 51 5.51 -18.11 -5.81
C VAL A 51 4.51 -16.99 -5.52
N THR A 52 3.99 -16.34 -6.55
CA THR A 52 2.94 -15.32 -6.41
C THR A 52 1.65 -15.94 -5.85
N LYS A 53 1.24 -17.08 -6.39
CA LYS A 53 0.06 -17.82 -5.93
C LYS A 53 0.15 -18.20 -4.45
N GLN A 54 1.30 -18.70 -4.00
CA GLN A 54 1.53 -19.00 -2.58
C GLN A 54 1.45 -17.77 -1.68
N SER A 55 1.92 -16.63 -2.16
CA SER A 55 1.82 -15.36 -1.43
C SER A 55 0.37 -14.90 -1.29
N ILE A 56 -0.40 -14.96 -2.39
CA ILE A 56 -1.82 -14.59 -2.38
C ILE A 56 -2.64 -15.56 -1.52
N ALA A 57 -2.40 -16.87 -1.60
CA ALA A 57 -3.11 -17.85 -0.78
C ALA A 57 -2.99 -17.52 0.72
N ARG A 58 -1.79 -17.16 1.19
CA ARG A 58 -1.58 -16.71 2.58
C ARG A 58 -2.36 -15.44 2.92
N TRP A 59 -2.50 -14.49 1.98
CA TRP A 59 -3.30 -13.28 2.21
C TRP A 59 -4.79 -13.60 2.25
N VAL A 60 -5.27 -14.48 1.37
CA VAL A 60 -6.67 -14.94 1.36
C VAL A 60 -7.04 -15.60 2.68
N GLU A 61 -6.18 -16.46 3.24
CA GLU A 61 -6.37 -17.03 4.57
C GLU A 61 -6.41 -15.95 5.67
N ASN A 62 -5.54 -14.94 5.56
CA ASN A 62 -5.46 -13.87 6.55
C ASN A 62 -6.66 -12.90 6.53
N TYR A 63 -7.49 -12.86 5.50
CA TYR A 63 -8.70 -12.03 5.50
C TYR A 63 -9.75 -12.46 6.53
N GLN A 64 -9.61 -13.62 7.14
CA GLN A 64 -10.42 -14.01 8.31
C GLN A 64 -10.05 -13.20 9.57
N ASN A 65 -8.86 -12.60 9.60
CA ASN A 65 -8.41 -11.74 10.69
C ASN A 65 -8.88 -10.31 10.44
N MET A 66 -9.72 -9.81 11.33
CA MET A 66 -10.30 -8.47 11.23
C MET A 66 -9.30 -7.33 11.47
N ASP A 67 -8.03 -7.62 11.72
CA ASP A 67 -6.91 -6.67 11.78
C ASP A 67 -5.95 -6.82 10.59
N PHE A 68 -6.31 -7.62 9.58
CA PHE A 68 -5.56 -7.72 8.34
C PHE A 68 -6.14 -6.77 7.28
N TYR A 69 -5.32 -5.83 6.81
CA TYR A 69 -5.70 -4.80 5.85
C TYR A 69 -4.78 -4.84 4.64
N LYS A 70 -5.27 -5.40 3.54
CA LYS A 70 -4.54 -5.47 2.27
C LYS A 70 -5.49 -5.48 1.10
N TRP A 71 -5.34 -4.52 0.20
CA TRP A 71 -6.17 -4.35 -0.98
C TRP A 71 -5.37 -4.60 -2.26
N ALA A 72 -5.93 -5.39 -3.14
CA ALA A 72 -5.62 -5.39 -4.55
C ALA A 72 -6.20 -4.11 -5.17
N ILE A 73 -5.44 -3.46 -6.04
CA ILE A 73 -5.87 -2.28 -6.80
C ILE A 73 -6.23 -2.73 -8.20
N CYS A 74 -7.46 -2.48 -8.63
CA CYS A 74 -7.96 -2.76 -9.97
C CYS A 74 -8.53 -1.49 -10.60
N LEU A 75 -8.49 -1.38 -11.93
CA LEU A 75 -9.30 -0.38 -12.63
C LEU A 75 -10.77 -0.82 -12.60
N LYS A 76 -11.70 0.12 -12.42
CA LYS A 76 -13.15 -0.19 -12.46
C LYS A 76 -13.60 -0.77 -13.79
N GLU A 77 -12.97 -0.36 -14.88
CA GLU A 77 -13.24 -0.87 -16.22
C GLU A 77 -12.65 -2.28 -16.46
N ASN A 78 -11.72 -2.74 -15.61
CA ASN A 78 -11.12 -4.07 -15.67
C ASN A 78 -10.88 -4.61 -14.24
N PRO A 79 -11.94 -4.96 -13.50
CA PRO A 79 -11.85 -5.34 -12.08
C PRO A 79 -11.20 -6.70 -11.85
N ASP A 80 -11.05 -7.51 -12.89
CA ASP A 80 -10.44 -8.83 -12.82
C ASP A 80 -8.91 -8.81 -13.00
N SER A 81 -8.33 -7.64 -13.30
CA SER A 81 -6.89 -7.49 -13.45
C SER A 81 -6.33 -6.55 -12.39
N VAL A 82 -5.51 -7.10 -11.51
CA VAL A 82 -4.84 -6.32 -10.47
C VAL A 82 -3.66 -5.56 -11.07
N ILE A 83 -3.52 -4.28 -10.71
CA ILE A 83 -2.46 -3.39 -11.21
C ILE A 83 -1.50 -2.93 -10.10
N GLY A 84 -1.77 -3.30 -8.85
CA GLY A 84 -0.95 -2.94 -7.68
C GLY A 84 -1.60 -3.41 -6.39
N ASP A 85 -0.99 -3.06 -5.28
CA ASP A 85 -1.56 -3.27 -3.95
C ASP A 85 -1.25 -2.13 -2.97
N ILE A 86 -2.06 -2.04 -1.91
CA ILE A 86 -1.84 -1.21 -0.74
C ILE A 86 -2.24 -1.98 0.50
N SER A 87 -1.44 -1.90 1.57
CA SER A 87 -1.66 -2.67 2.79
C SER A 87 -1.17 -1.93 4.03
N VAL A 88 -1.74 -2.25 5.18
CA VAL A 88 -1.12 -1.97 6.47
C VAL A 88 0.01 -2.97 6.67
N VAL A 89 1.21 -2.47 6.87
CA VAL A 89 2.45 -3.26 7.01
C VAL A 89 2.93 -3.36 8.44
N ASP A 90 2.48 -2.44 9.30
CA ASP A 90 2.78 -2.43 10.73
C ASP A 90 1.66 -1.73 11.51
N MET A 91 1.45 -2.13 12.77
CA MET A 91 0.44 -1.55 13.66
C MET A 91 0.99 -1.38 15.06
N ASP A 92 0.84 -0.18 15.61
CA ASP A 92 1.08 0.11 17.02
C ASP A 92 -0.26 0.33 17.74
N VAL A 93 -0.67 -0.70 18.48
CA VAL A 93 -1.94 -0.69 19.21
C VAL A 93 -1.93 0.30 20.37
N ALA A 94 -0.77 0.53 20.99
CA ALA A 94 -0.65 1.40 22.17
C ALA A 94 -0.96 2.87 21.86
N VAL A 95 -0.60 3.31 20.64
CA VAL A 95 -0.88 4.69 20.18
C VAL A 95 -1.96 4.74 19.10
N ASN A 96 -2.60 3.60 18.82
CA ASN A 96 -3.65 3.47 17.80
C ASN A 96 -3.20 3.98 16.43
N ALA A 97 -2.03 3.52 15.98
CA ALA A 97 -1.40 3.91 14.73
C ALA A 97 -1.15 2.72 13.81
N CYS A 98 -1.02 2.99 12.52
CA CYS A 98 -0.54 2.02 11.56
C CYS A 98 0.37 2.65 10.51
N GLU A 99 1.17 1.81 9.84
CA GLU A 99 1.97 2.19 8.68
C GLU A 99 1.39 1.50 7.44
N VAL A 100 1.27 2.25 6.34
CA VAL A 100 0.85 1.72 5.04
C VAL A 100 2.02 1.63 4.07
N GLY A 101 2.03 0.54 3.30
CA GLY A 101 2.92 0.34 2.16
C GLY A 101 2.12 0.06 0.90
N TYR A 102 2.67 0.42 -0.25
CA TYR A 102 1.99 0.24 -1.53
C TYR A 102 2.97 0.02 -2.69
N ILE A 103 2.46 -0.60 -3.74
CA ILE A 103 3.12 -0.75 -5.02
C ILE A 103 2.09 -0.62 -6.15
N LEU A 104 2.52 -0.04 -7.27
CA LEU A 104 1.74 0.04 -8.50
C LEU A 104 2.61 -0.44 -9.67
N SER A 105 2.03 -1.21 -10.57
CA SER A 105 2.69 -1.57 -11.82
C SER A 105 3.15 -0.33 -12.57
N LYS A 106 4.38 -0.36 -13.08
CA LYS A 106 5.04 0.76 -13.76
C LYS A 106 4.23 1.27 -14.96
N ASP A 107 3.49 0.37 -15.62
CA ASP A 107 2.66 0.70 -16.76
C ASP A 107 1.52 1.69 -16.43
N TYR A 108 1.21 1.84 -15.13
CA TYR A 108 0.16 2.72 -14.61
C TYR A 108 0.70 3.94 -13.84
N TRP A 109 2.02 4.17 -13.87
CA TRP A 109 2.61 5.33 -13.21
C TRP A 109 2.24 6.66 -13.89
N GLY A 110 2.30 7.74 -13.13
CA GLY A 110 2.06 9.09 -13.66
C GLY A 110 0.59 9.47 -13.86
N GLN A 111 -0.35 8.54 -13.68
CA GLN A 111 -1.79 8.73 -13.93
C GLN A 111 -2.59 9.16 -12.68
N GLY A 112 -1.94 9.31 -11.53
CA GLY A 112 -2.60 9.70 -10.29
C GLY A 112 -3.30 8.55 -9.53
N LEU A 113 -3.33 7.35 -10.08
CA LEU A 113 -4.06 6.21 -9.54
C LEU A 113 -3.61 5.82 -8.11
N MET A 114 -2.29 5.78 -7.84
CA MET A 114 -1.82 5.48 -6.49
C MET A 114 -2.21 6.58 -5.48
N THR A 115 -2.25 7.84 -5.89
CA THR A 115 -2.73 8.92 -5.03
C THR A 115 -4.21 8.76 -4.70
N GLU A 116 -5.02 8.36 -5.69
CA GLU A 116 -6.45 8.07 -5.51
C GLU A 116 -6.66 6.89 -4.57
N ALA A 117 -5.92 5.79 -4.77
CA ALA A 117 -5.96 4.62 -3.90
C ALA A 117 -5.56 4.95 -2.46
N LEU A 118 -4.43 5.64 -2.27
CA LEU A 118 -3.94 6.01 -0.94
C LEU A 118 -4.94 6.91 -0.22
N LYS A 119 -5.52 7.92 -0.87
CA LYS A 119 -6.56 8.77 -0.26
C LYS A 119 -7.74 7.96 0.25
N ALA A 120 -8.25 7.03 -0.55
CA ALA A 120 -9.39 6.20 -0.17
C ALA A 120 -9.07 5.30 1.03
N VAL A 121 -7.88 4.69 1.03
CA VAL A 121 -7.43 3.85 2.15
C VAL A 121 -7.19 4.67 3.42
N LEU A 122 -6.62 5.89 3.32
CA LEU A 122 -6.45 6.78 4.48
C LEU A 122 -7.80 7.14 5.11
N ILE A 123 -8.82 7.47 4.31
CA ILE A 123 -10.18 7.74 4.80
C ILE A 123 -10.72 6.50 5.51
N TYR A 124 -10.64 5.33 4.89
CA TYR A 124 -11.11 4.07 5.49
C TYR A 124 -10.42 3.77 6.83
N LEU A 125 -9.09 3.88 6.88
CA LEU A 125 -8.34 3.58 8.10
C LEU A 125 -8.64 4.57 9.23
N LEU A 126 -8.74 5.86 8.94
CA LEU A 126 -8.97 6.90 9.94
C LEU A 126 -10.45 6.99 10.37
N GLN A 127 -11.41 6.90 9.44
CA GLN A 127 -12.83 7.11 9.74
C GLN A 127 -13.56 5.81 10.10
N ASP A 128 -13.37 4.73 9.31
CA ASP A 128 -14.12 3.49 9.52
C ASP A 128 -13.41 2.56 10.50
N ALA A 129 -12.12 2.26 10.29
CA ALA A 129 -11.30 1.44 11.19
C ALA A 129 -10.86 2.22 12.46
N ARG A 130 -10.98 3.55 12.45
CA ARG A 130 -10.72 4.44 13.59
C ARG A 130 -9.28 4.37 14.12
N PHE A 131 -8.32 4.25 13.24
CA PHE A 131 -6.94 4.56 13.62
C PHE A 131 -6.83 6.06 13.91
N ASN A 132 -6.04 6.41 14.93
CA ASN A 132 -5.75 7.82 15.23
C ASN A 132 -4.70 8.41 14.27
N ARG A 133 -3.80 7.56 13.78
CA ARG A 133 -2.65 7.95 12.99
C ARG A 133 -2.35 6.92 11.91
N VAL A 134 -2.06 7.39 10.70
CA VAL A 134 -1.52 6.57 9.62
C VAL A 134 -0.22 7.17 9.13
N THR A 135 0.82 6.36 9.00
CA THR A 135 2.12 6.74 8.45
C THR A 135 2.43 5.99 7.17
N ALA A 136 3.33 6.53 6.39
CA ALA A 136 3.97 5.84 5.27
C ALA A 136 5.42 6.32 5.16
N ARG A 137 6.32 5.44 4.73
CA ARG A 137 7.73 5.78 4.53
C ARG A 137 8.25 5.33 3.18
N PHE A 138 9.31 5.98 2.72
CA PHE A 138 9.99 5.62 1.47
C PHE A 138 11.47 5.93 1.56
N VAL A 139 12.31 5.14 0.87
CA VAL A 139 13.72 5.47 0.70
C VAL A 139 13.86 6.75 -0.12
N THR A 140 14.72 7.69 0.30
CA THR A 140 14.83 9.03 -0.32
C THR A 140 15.15 8.97 -1.81
N ALA A 141 15.70 7.86 -2.30
CA ALA A 141 15.90 7.59 -3.71
C ALA A 141 14.60 7.40 -4.53
N ASN A 142 13.42 7.29 -3.86
CA ASN A 142 12.11 7.19 -4.49
C ASN A 142 11.25 8.45 -4.25
N PRO A 143 11.59 9.62 -4.80
CA PRO A 143 10.82 10.85 -4.56
C PRO A 143 9.38 10.78 -5.11
N ALA A 144 9.08 9.85 -6.02
CA ALA A 144 7.73 9.64 -6.53
C ALA A 144 6.76 9.21 -5.43
N SER A 145 7.20 8.31 -4.53
CA SER A 145 6.39 7.87 -3.39
C SER A 145 6.07 9.03 -2.43
N GLY A 146 7.05 9.89 -2.13
CA GLY A 146 6.83 11.09 -1.33
C GLY A 146 5.82 12.05 -1.95
N ARG A 147 5.83 12.22 -3.28
CA ARG A 147 4.82 13.03 -3.98
C ARG A 147 3.42 12.43 -3.89
N VAL A 148 3.30 11.10 -3.94
CA VAL A 148 2.02 10.41 -3.75
C VAL A 148 1.48 10.67 -2.34
N MET A 149 2.30 10.51 -1.30
CA MET A 149 1.94 10.76 0.10
C MET A 149 1.48 12.20 0.32
N ALA A 150 2.27 13.18 -0.16
CA ALA A 150 1.92 14.60 -0.04
C ALA A 150 0.59 14.93 -0.75
N LYS A 151 0.39 14.43 -1.99
CA LYS A 151 -0.87 14.62 -2.73
C LYS A 151 -2.05 13.89 -2.11
N ALA A 152 -1.81 12.83 -1.35
CA ALA A 152 -2.85 12.13 -0.60
C ALA A 152 -3.25 12.86 0.70
N GLY A 153 -2.58 13.96 1.06
CA GLY A 153 -2.90 14.75 2.25
C GLY A 153 -2.03 14.44 3.47
N MET A 154 -1.01 13.60 3.33
CA MET A 154 -0.09 13.31 4.43
C MET A 154 0.94 14.42 4.59
N GLY A 155 1.26 14.80 5.84
CA GLY A 155 2.30 15.76 6.18
C GLY A 155 3.69 15.12 6.25
N TYR A 156 4.72 15.81 5.74
CA TYR A 156 6.10 15.38 5.93
C TYR A 156 6.53 15.54 7.39
N GLU A 157 7.12 14.50 7.97
CA GLU A 157 7.50 14.48 9.39
C GLU A 157 9.01 14.42 9.61
N GLY A 158 9.79 13.99 8.61
CA GLY A 158 11.24 13.98 8.73
C GLY A 158 11.93 12.95 7.86
N THR A 159 13.27 13.07 7.81
CA THR A 159 14.15 12.11 7.16
C THR A 159 15.12 11.53 8.18
N PHE A 160 15.20 10.22 8.22
CA PHE A 160 16.13 9.45 9.03
C PHE A 160 17.32 9.05 8.15
N ARG A 161 18.51 9.55 8.49
CA ARG A 161 19.72 9.28 7.71
C ARG A 161 20.31 7.93 8.07
N GLN A 162 20.67 7.13 7.04
CA GLN A 162 21.33 5.83 7.17
C GLN A 162 20.60 4.89 8.17
N ALA A 163 19.28 4.89 8.13
CA ALA A 163 18.45 4.26 9.14
C ALA A 163 17.64 3.06 8.62
N VAL A 164 17.86 2.66 7.35
CA VAL A 164 17.25 1.46 6.78
C VAL A 164 18.26 0.69 5.93
N PHE A 165 18.30 -0.64 6.11
CA PHE A 165 19.01 -1.52 5.21
C PHE A 165 18.09 -1.94 4.07
N HIS A 166 18.43 -1.56 2.84
CA HIS A 166 17.60 -1.77 1.67
C HIS A 166 18.43 -2.23 0.48
N LYS A 167 18.12 -3.42 -0.07
CA LYS A 167 18.81 -3.98 -1.25
C LYS A 167 20.34 -3.95 -1.11
N GLY A 168 20.85 -4.45 0.01
CA GLY A 168 22.30 -4.56 0.25
C GLY A 168 23.00 -3.25 0.66
N GLN A 169 22.28 -2.15 0.84
CA GLN A 169 22.85 -0.85 1.17
C GLN A 169 22.10 -0.19 2.34
N VAL A 170 22.84 0.56 3.16
CA VAL A 170 22.23 1.45 4.15
C VAL A 170 21.77 2.71 3.44
N LYS A 171 20.50 3.10 3.67
CA LYS A 171 19.87 4.25 3.00
C LYS A 171 19.12 5.15 3.98
N ASP A 172 18.88 6.37 3.53
CA ASP A 172 17.99 7.30 4.19
C ASP A 172 16.54 6.96 3.82
N PHE A 173 15.61 7.18 4.75
CA PHE A 173 14.19 7.15 4.46
C PHE A 173 13.47 8.37 5.04
N SER A 174 12.41 8.78 4.37
CA SER A 174 11.52 9.84 4.82
C SER A 174 10.18 9.28 5.25
N VAL A 175 9.58 9.94 6.24
CA VAL A 175 8.28 9.58 6.82
C VAL A 175 7.28 10.69 6.55
N TYR A 176 6.08 10.28 6.16
CA TYR A 176 4.88 11.09 6.10
C TYR A 176 3.83 10.53 7.05
N GLY A 177 3.03 11.39 7.66
CA GLY A 177 1.97 11.01 8.59
C GLY A 177 0.70 11.82 8.37
N ILE A 178 -0.43 11.28 8.84
CA ILE A 178 -1.72 11.94 8.90
C ILE A 178 -2.46 11.50 10.16
N LEU A 179 -3.14 12.43 10.81
CA LEU A 179 -3.97 12.20 11.98
C LEU A 179 -5.46 12.30 11.62
N THR A 180 -6.32 11.65 12.40
CA THR A 180 -7.78 11.82 12.27
C THR A 180 -8.18 13.31 12.35
N SER A 181 -7.53 14.08 13.21
CA SER A 181 -7.79 15.52 13.36
C SER A 181 -7.41 16.36 12.12
N ASP A 182 -6.61 15.83 11.21
CA ASP A 182 -6.25 16.56 9.98
C ASP A 182 -7.34 16.44 8.91
N LEU A 183 -8.15 15.36 8.95
CA LEU A 183 -9.32 15.22 8.07
C LEU A 183 -10.44 16.21 8.37
N GLU A 184 -10.52 16.69 9.61
CA GLU A 184 -11.58 17.64 10.06
C GLU A 184 -11.29 19.07 9.62
N LYS A 185 -10.08 19.36 9.14
CA LYS A 185 -9.62 20.71 8.76
C LYS A 185 -9.71 21.00 7.26
N GLY A 186 -10.09 20.04 6.45
CA GLY A 186 -10.19 20.14 4.99
C GLY A 186 -11.61 19.95 4.50
#